data_571d22abf4ec65791ace84b1e2f370d3
#
_entry.id   571d22abf4ec65791ace84b1e2f370d3
#
_cell.length_a   1.000
_cell.length_b   1.000
_cell.length_c   1.000
_cell.angle_alpha   90.00
_cell.angle_beta   90.00
_cell.angle_gamma   90.00
#
_symmetry.space_group_name_H-M   'P 1'
#
loop_
_entity.id
_entity.type
_entity.pdbx_description
1 polymer ?
#
loop_
_entity_poly.entity_id
_entity_poly.type
_entity_poly.pdbx_seq_one_letter_code
_entity_poly.pdbx_strand_id
1 'polypeptide(L)'
;MLCCILTLLSGCKDDDDNPLRFYNSEYEVPMGGRRYLGLESGNGDYSLAVKDTRIASAGTETGWSGVPAGRMIYVTGILTGTTYLTVTDNATQETCTLPIKVVDNYENMELLRSYLSNLPNGDANLLPGISDIFLINNHARDAYFFKQGEQTLSLIHI
;
A
#
# COMPACT_ATOMS: atom_id res chain seq x y z
N MET A 1 -50.94 41.72 -30.15
CA MET A 1 -49.57 41.29 -30.40
C MET A 1 -48.89 41.17 -29.04
N LEU A 2 -48.93 39.93 -28.48
CA LEU A 2 -48.42 39.69 -27.11
C LEU A 2 -47.02 39.08 -27.21
N CYS A 3 -46.01 39.86 -26.80
CA CYS A 3 -44.63 39.46 -26.82
C CYS A 3 -44.32 38.66 -25.56
N CYS A 4 -44.22 37.31 -25.65
CA CYS A 4 -43.76 36.46 -24.58
C CYS A 4 -42.24 36.58 -24.50
N ILE A 5 -41.74 37.25 -23.46
CA ILE A 5 -40.32 37.26 -23.09
C ILE A 5 -40.06 35.93 -22.35
N LEU A 6 -39.41 35.01 -23.03
CA LEU A 6 -38.85 33.81 -22.41
C LEU A 6 -37.57 34.21 -21.69
N THR A 7 -37.64 34.40 -20.37
CA THR A 7 -36.43 34.48 -19.51
C THR A 7 -35.85 33.08 -19.39
N LEU A 8 -34.79 32.80 -20.12
CA LEU A 8 -33.92 31.66 -19.86
C LEU A 8 -33.23 31.90 -18.51
N LEU A 9 -33.72 31.27 -17.47
CA LEU A 9 -32.97 31.08 -16.23
C LEU A 9 -31.86 30.10 -16.53
N SER A 10 -30.67 30.63 -16.92
CA SER A 10 -29.43 29.92 -16.79
C SER A 10 -29.18 29.71 -15.30
N GLY A 11 -29.64 28.57 -14.77
CA GLY A 11 -29.14 28.11 -13.48
C GLY A 11 -27.64 27.95 -13.62
N CYS A 12 -26.86 28.80 -12.97
CA CYS A 12 -25.49 28.46 -12.61
C CYS A 12 -25.61 27.20 -11.76
N LYS A 13 -25.31 26.05 -12.35
CA LYS A 13 -24.92 24.86 -11.60
C LYS A 13 -23.54 25.24 -11.06
N ASP A 14 -23.46 25.56 -9.78
CA ASP A 14 -22.20 25.52 -9.08
C ASP A 14 -21.76 24.07 -9.11
N ASP A 15 -21.07 23.69 -10.18
CA ASP A 15 -20.38 22.42 -10.28
C ASP A 15 -19.15 22.55 -9.34
N ASP A 16 -19.38 22.31 -8.04
CA ASP A 16 -18.33 22.00 -7.09
C ASP A 16 -17.77 20.60 -7.44
N ASP A 17 -17.38 20.41 -8.71
CA ASP A 17 -16.75 19.19 -9.17
C ASP A 17 -15.34 19.17 -8.57
N ASN A 18 -15.18 18.36 -7.50
CA ASN A 18 -13.89 18.02 -6.95
C ASN A 18 -13.25 16.94 -7.85
N PRO A 19 -12.30 17.28 -8.74
CA PRO A 19 -11.69 16.30 -9.63
C PRO A 19 -10.99 15.21 -8.84
N LEU A 20 -11.03 13.99 -9.36
CA LEU A 20 -10.39 12.84 -8.72
C LEU A 20 -8.87 12.93 -8.82
N ARG A 21 -8.18 13.24 -7.71
CA ARG A 21 -6.72 13.37 -7.67
C ARG A 21 -6.13 12.66 -6.47
N PHE A 22 -4.96 12.05 -6.69
CA PHE A 22 -4.15 11.41 -5.67
C PHE A 22 -2.84 12.18 -5.48
N TYR A 23 -2.31 12.20 -4.24
CA TYR A 23 -1.01 12.80 -3.94
C TYR A 23 0.15 12.12 -4.66
N ASN A 24 0.05 10.80 -4.91
CA ASN A 24 1.09 10.04 -5.58
C ASN A 24 0.54 9.43 -6.87
N SER A 25 1.39 9.37 -7.89
CA SER A 25 1.09 8.74 -9.18
C SER A 25 1.26 7.22 -9.17
N GLU A 26 1.91 6.65 -8.15
CA GLU A 26 2.15 5.22 -7.94
C GLU A 26 2.25 4.89 -6.46
N TYR A 27 2.04 3.63 -6.10
CA TYR A 27 2.12 3.17 -4.72
C TYR A 27 2.85 1.85 -4.58
N GLU A 28 3.79 1.77 -3.64
CA GLU A 28 4.36 0.51 -3.17
C GLU A 28 3.58 0.03 -1.95
N VAL A 29 3.25 -1.27 -1.94
CA VAL A 29 2.48 -1.92 -0.88
C VAL A 29 3.25 -3.15 -0.41
N PRO A 30 3.51 -3.32 0.89
CA PRO A 30 4.18 -4.51 1.38
C PRO A 30 3.29 -5.76 1.20
N MET A 31 3.88 -6.89 0.81
CA MET A 31 3.18 -8.17 0.75
C MET A 31 2.64 -8.53 2.15
N GLY A 32 1.37 -8.93 2.21
CA GLY A 32 0.66 -9.20 3.47
C GLY A 32 0.29 -7.94 4.26
N GLY A 33 0.71 -6.76 3.81
CA GLY A 33 0.41 -5.48 4.45
C GLY A 33 -0.66 -4.68 3.74
N ARG A 34 -1.05 -3.56 4.35
CA ARG A 34 -2.05 -2.62 3.84
C ARG A 34 -1.45 -1.22 3.74
N ARG A 35 -1.79 -0.52 2.66
CA ARG A 35 -1.45 0.89 2.47
C ARG A 35 -2.67 1.69 2.10
N TYR A 36 -2.87 2.82 2.78
CA TYR A 36 -3.89 3.79 2.42
C TYR A 36 -3.37 4.73 1.33
N LEU A 37 -4.22 5.00 0.35
CA LEU A 37 -3.90 5.89 -0.75
C LEU A 37 -4.26 7.32 -0.36
N GLY A 38 -3.32 8.23 -0.47
CA GLY A 38 -3.55 9.65 -0.20
C GLY A 38 -4.38 10.28 -1.32
N LEU A 39 -5.61 10.64 -1.02
CA LEU A 39 -6.51 11.35 -1.92
C LEU A 39 -6.40 12.86 -1.69
N GLU A 40 -6.04 13.60 -2.74
CA GLU A 40 -5.97 15.07 -2.70
C GLU A 40 -7.36 15.69 -2.83
N SER A 41 -8.16 15.21 -3.81
CA SER A 41 -9.53 15.64 -4.07
C SER A 41 -10.39 14.53 -4.64
N GLY A 42 -11.71 14.69 -4.55
CA GLY A 42 -12.73 13.74 -5.01
C GLY A 42 -14.00 13.85 -4.18
N ASN A 43 -15.05 13.14 -4.58
CA ASN A 43 -16.41 13.31 -4.05
C ASN A 43 -16.79 12.33 -2.92
N GLY A 44 -15.91 11.38 -2.59
CA GLY A 44 -16.08 10.51 -1.41
C GLY A 44 -16.83 9.20 -1.64
N ASP A 45 -17.31 8.94 -2.85
CA ASP A 45 -17.94 7.69 -3.26
C ASP A 45 -17.21 7.10 -4.45
N TYR A 46 -16.55 5.96 -4.25
CA TYR A 46 -15.62 5.38 -5.23
C TYR A 46 -15.91 3.92 -5.51
N SER A 47 -15.87 3.56 -6.80
CA SER A 47 -15.77 2.19 -7.27
C SER A 47 -14.31 1.83 -7.55
N LEU A 48 -13.87 0.63 -7.12
CA LEU A 48 -12.50 0.18 -7.20
C LEU A 48 -12.41 -1.09 -8.04
N ALA A 49 -11.46 -1.11 -8.99
CA ALA A 49 -11.17 -2.28 -9.79
C ALA A 49 -9.67 -2.55 -9.85
N VAL A 50 -9.23 -3.70 -9.34
CA VAL A 50 -7.85 -4.17 -9.43
C VAL A 50 -7.71 -5.08 -10.64
N LYS A 51 -6.73 -4.79 -11.51
CA LYS A 51 -6.50 -5.54 -12.75
C LYS A 51 -6.10 -6.99 -12.51
N ASP A 52 -5.20 -7.24 -11.55
CA ASP A 52 -4.80 -8.60 -11.15
C ASP A 52 -4.99 -8.77 -9.64
N THR A 53 -6.08 -9.43 -9.27
CA THR A 53 -6.47 -9.68 -7.88
C THR A 53 -5.60 -10.73 -7.16
N ARG A 54 -4.72 -11.43 -7.87
CA ARG A 54 -3.72 -12.30 -7.26
C ARG A 54 -2.57 -11.49 -6.65
N ILE A 55 -2.27 -10.30 -7.20
CA ILE A 55 -1.19 -9.41 -6.76
C ILE A 55 -1.67 -8.51 -5.63
N ALA A 56 -2.84 -7.90 -5.76
CA ALA A 56 -3.38 -7.00 -4.75
C ALA A 56 -4.91 -7.02 -4.70
N SER A 57 -5.47 -6.58 -3.59
CA SER A 57 -6.88 -6.23 -3.44
C SER A 57 -7.02 -4.79 -2.98
N ALA A 58 -8.19 -4.18 -3.23
CA ALA A 58 -8.48 -2.82 -2.79
C ALA A 58 -9.84 -2.74 -2.12
N GLY A 59 -10.02 -1.76 -1.24
CA GLY A 59 -11.27 -1.50 -0.56
C GLY A 59 -11.35 -0.08 -0.02
N THR A 60 -12.52 0.27 0.50
CA THR A 60 -12.75 1.53 1.19
C THR A 60 -13.08 1.28 2.65
N GLU A 61 -12.69 2.21 3.51
CA GLU A 61 -13.07 2.21 4.93
C GLU A 61 -13.81 3.50 5.28
N THR A 62 -14.61 3.41 6.32
CA THR A 62 -15.19 4.60 6.97
C THR A 62 -14.05 5.35 7.67
N GLY A 63 -13.92 6.65 7.40
CA GLY A 63 -12.90 7.46 8.05
C GLY A 63 -13.06 7.48 9.58
N TRP A 64 -11.94 7.61 10.28
CA TRP A 64 -11.96 7.95 11.71
C TRP A 64 -12.28 9.44 11.90
N SER A 65 -12.40 9.88 13.15
CA SER A 65 -12.72 11.27 13.49
C SER A 65 -11.87 12.28 12.71
N GLY A 66 -12.54 13.14 11.93
CA GLY A 66 -11.90 14.17 11.10
C GLY A 66 -11.64 13.80 9.64
N VAL A 67 -11.80 12.53 9.26
CA VAL A 67 -11.69 12.10 7.85
C VAL A 67 -13.09 11.76 7.33
N PRO A 68 -13.56 12.39 6.24
CA PRO A 68 -14.86 12.07 5.64
C PRO A 68 -14.95 10.59 5.27
N ALA A 69 -16.12 9.99 5.53
CA ALA A 69 -16.41 8.63 5.09
C ALA A 69 -16.21 8.50 3.57
N GLY A 70 -15.69 7.36 3.11
CA GLY A 70 -15.44 7.10 1.69
C GLY A 70 -14.11 7.63 1.14
N ARG A 71 -13.38 8.49 1.86
CA ARG A 71 -12.06 8.97 1.43
C ARG A 71 -10.89 8.08 1.80
N MET A 72 -11.13 7.01 2.53
CA MET A 72 -10.08 6.06 2.91
C MET A 72 -10.07 4.87 1.96
N ILE A 73 -9.39 5.04 0.85
CA ILE A 73 -9.11 3.94 -0.08
C ILE A 73 -7.84 3.24 0.40
N TYR A 74 -7.86 1.92 0.48
CA TYR A 74 -6.69 1.12 0.81
C TYR A 74 -6.42 0.03 -0.22
N VAL A 75 -5.17 -0.38 -0.30
CA VAL A 75 -4.71 -1.54 -1.06
C VAL A 75 -4.01 -2.50 -0.11
N THR A 76 -4.31 -3.79 -0.25
CA THR A 76 -3.63 -4.88 0.45
C THR A 76 -2.79 -5.66 -0.54
N GLY A 77 -1.48 -5.82 -0.25
CA GLY A 77 -0.57 -6.63 -1.04
C GLY A 77 -0.79 -8.11 -0.78
N ILE A 78 -0.89 -8.92 -1.83
CA ILE A 78 -1.13 -10.37 -1.73
C ILE A 78 0.09 -11.13 -2.21
N LEU A 79 0.61 -10.81 -3.40
CA LEU A 79 1.77 -11.44 -4.01
C LEU A 79 2.65 -10.36 -4.62
N THR A 80 3.96 -10.52 -4.52
CA THR A 80 4.92 -9.59 -5.14
C THR A 80 4.71 -9.48 -6.64
N GLY A 81 4.77 -8.25 -7.14
CA GLY A 81 4.54 -7.95 -8.54
C GLY A 81 3.91 -6.58 -8.74
N THR A 82 3.52 -6.28 -9.97
CA THR A 82 2.90 -5.01 -10.33
C THR A 82 1.52 -5.24 -10.93
N THR A 83 0.54 -4.49 -10.45
CA THR A 83 -0.83 -4.45 -10.97
C THR A 83 -1.30 -2.99 -11.09
N TYR A 84 -2.55 -2.80 -11.47
CA TYR A 84 -3.15 -1.48 -11.60
C TYR A 84 -4.45 -1.43 -10.82
N LEU A 85 -4.66 -0.35 -10.10
CA LEU A 85 -5.93 -0.02 -9.46
C LEU A 85 -6.59 1.09 -10.27
N THR A 86 -7.80 0.83 -10.77
CA THR A 86 -8.66 1.86 -11.34
C THR A 86 -9.64 2.31 -10.27
N VAL A 87 -9.66 3.59 -9.98
CA VAL A 87 -10.60 4.26 -9.08
C VAL A 87 -11.56 5.07 -9.95
N THR A 88 -12.85 4.87 -9.75
CA THR A 88 -13.90 5.65 -10.41
C THR A 88 -14.65 6.46 -9.35
N ASP A 89 -14.72 7.75 -9.52
CA ASP A 89 -15.58 8.61 -8.73
C ASP A 89 -17.03 8.43 -9.21
N ASN A 90 -17.91 7.94 -8.35
CA ASN A 90 -19.29 7.60 -8.75
C ASN A 90 -20.16 8.84 -9.00
N ALA A 91 -19.78 10.01 -8.47
CA ALA A 91 -20.50 11.26 -8.67
C ALA A 91 -20.23 11.88 -10.04
N THR A 92 -18.94 11.93 -10.47
CA THR A 92 -18.51 12.57 -11.71
C THR A 92 -18.25 11.57 -12.84
N GLN A 93 -18.14 10.27 -12.55
CA GLN A 93 -17.69 9.20 -13.47
C GLN A 93 -16.24 9.38 -13.95
N GLU A 94 -15.50 10.24 -13.29
CA GLU A 94 -14.08 10.42 -13.55
C GLU A 94 -13.30 9.19 -13.08
N THR A 95 -12.29 8.78 -13.84
CA THR A 95 -11.47 7.61 -13.52
C THR A 95 -9.99 7.97 -13.40
N CYS A 96 -9.32 7.37 -12.42
CA CYS A 96 -7.88 7.43 -12.27
C CYS A 96 -7.30 6.02 -12.16
N THR A 97 -6.25 5.72 -12.92
CA THR A 97 -5.56 4.42 -12.87
C THR A 97 -4.18 4.59 -12.27
N LEU A 98 -3.93 3.88 -11.17
CA LEU A 98 -2.71 3.95 -10.38
C LEU A 98 -1.93 2.64 -10.48
N PRO A 99 -0.64 2.68 -10.83
CA PRO A 99 0.27 1.55 -10.68
C PRO A 99 0.41 1.17 -9.19
N ILE A 100 0.24 -0.11 -8.90
CA ILE A 100 0.43 -0.69 -7.57
C ILE A 100 1.55 -1.72 -7.66
N LYS A 101 2.63 -1.49 -6.95
CA LYS A 101 3.76 -2.40 -6.85
C LYS A 101 3.75 -3.07 -5.48
N VAL A 102 3.49 -4.37 -5.44
CA VAL A 102 3.61 -5.14 -4.21
C VAL A 102 5.07 -5.60 -4.08
N VAL A 103 5.68 -5.24 -2.97
CA VAL A 103 7.08 -5.54 -2.65
C VAL A 103 7.17 -6.49 -1.46
N ASP A 104 8.30 -7.19 -1.33
CA ASP A 104 8.55 -8.00 -0.16
C ASP A 104 8.48 -7.15 1.11
N ASN A 105 7.89 -7.71 2.14
CA ASN A 105 7.90 -7.13 3.47
C ASN A 105 8.99 -7.80 4.29
N TYR A 106 9.70 -7.03 5.10
CA TYR A 106 10.74 -7.56 5.99
C TYR A 106 10.62 -6.96 7.38
N GLU A 107 11.02 -7.76 8.36
CA GLU A 107 11.17 -7.32 9.74
C GLU A 107 12.67 -7.28 10.05
N ASN A 108 13.14 -6.14 10.58
CA ASN A 108 14.50 -6.02 11.08
C ASN A 108 14.49 -6.31 12.59
N MET A 109 15.26 -7.30 12.99
CA MET A 109 15.46 -7.66 14.40
C MET A 109 16.91 -7.43 14.78
N GLU A 110 17.13 -6.58 15.77
CA GLU A 110 18.44 -6.40 16.39
C GLU A 110 18.69 -7.50 17.42
N LEU A 111 19.82 -8.20 17.33
CA LEU A 111 20.21 -9.22 18.31
C LEU A 111 20.80 -8.58 19.56
N LEU A 112 19.99 -8.41 20.59
CA LEU A 112 20.42 -7.80 21.86
C LEU A 112 21.23 -8.76 22.73
N ARG A 113 20.91 -10.06 22.73
CA ARG A 113 21.57 -11.11 23.52
C ARG A 113 21.44 -12.47 22.85
N SER A 114 22.50 -13.28 22.97
CA SER A 114 22.47 -14.70 22.61
C SER A 114 22.84 -15.57 23.80
N TYR A 115 22.09 -16.66 24.02
CA TYR A 115 22.36 -17.67 25.04
C TYR A 115 22.75 -18.96 24.32
N LEU A 116 24.04 -19.23 24.22
CA LEU A 116 24.61 -20.32 23.41
C LEU A 116 24.99 -21.56 24.23
N SER A 117 24.63 -21.61 25.52
CA SER A 117 25.12 -22.63 26.47
C SER A 117 24.72 -24.08 26.16
N ASN A 118 23.72 -24.29 25.29
CA ASN A 118 23.19 -25.63 24.96
C ASN A 118 23.29 -26.00 23.49
N LEU A 119 24.03 -25.23 22.68
CA LEU A 119 24.21 -25.53 21.27
C LEU A 119 25.43 -26.44 21.04
N PRO A 120 25.36 -27.36 20.08
CA PRO A 120 26.53 -28.12 19.62
C PRO A 120 27.64 -27.16 19.19
N ASN A 121 28.91 -27.55 19.43
CA ASN A 121 30.09 -26.67 19.17
C ASN A 121 30.14 -26.14 17.72
N GLY A 122 29.58 -26.82 16.75
CA GLY A 122 29.50 -26.37 15.35
C GLY A 122 28.57 -25.19 15.16
N ASP A 123 27.43 -25.23 15.82
CA ASP A 123 26.37 -24.20 15.64
C ASP A 123 26.66 -22.95 16.46
N ALA A 124 27.37 -23.08 17.58
CA ALA A 124 27.79 -21.96 18.41
C ALA A 124 28.70 -20.95 17.66
N ASN A 125 29.37 -21.38 16.59
CA ASN A 125 30.24 -20.51 15.78
C ASN A 125 29.47 -19.72 14.70
N LEU A 126 28.22 -20.07 14.43
CA LEU A 126 27.40 -19.37 13.42
C LEU A 126 26.84 -18.05 13.94
N LEU A 127 26.56 -17.97 15.24
CA LEU A 127 25.87 -16.83 15.86
C LEU A 127 26.79 -15.69 16.38
N PRO A 128 28.09 -15.92 16.73
CA PRO A 128 28.94 -14.82 17.21
C PRO A 128 29.09 -13.72 16.16
N GLY A 129 28.80 -12.49 16.59
CA GLY A 129 28.96 -11.30 15.76
C GLY A 129 27.75 -10.95 14.89
N ILE A 130 26.64 -11.71 14.94
CA ILE A 130 25.40 -11.28 14.31
C ILE A 130 24.87 -10.05 15.04
N SER A 131 24.66 -8.95 14.29
CA SER A 131 24.05 -7.73 14.81
C SER A 131 22.58 -7.62 14.48
N ASP A 132 22.21 -7.96 13.25
CA ASP A 132 20.88 -7.78 12.72
C ASP A 132 20.40 -9.02 11.95
N ILE A 133 19.11 -9.26 12.01
CA ILE A 133 18.44 -10.32 11.27
C ILE A 133 17.27 -9.67 10.51
N PHE A 134 17.27 -9.83 9.18
CA PHE A 134 16.14 -9.43 8.33
C PHE A 134 15.34 -10.66 7.95
N LEU A 135 14.13 -10.77 8.46
CA LEU A 135 13.16 -11.77 8.05
C LEU A 135 12.34 -11.22 6.89
N ILE A 136 12.41 -11.88 5.75
CA ILE A 136 11.63 -11.51 4.58
C ILE A 136 10.31 -12.27 4.58
N ASN A 137 9.21 -11.56 4.59
CA ASN A 137 7.88 -12.16 4.48
C ASN A 137 7.58 -12.49 3.01
N ASN A 138 8.26 -13.51 2.49
CA ASN A 138 8.06 -14.07 1.17
C ASN A 138 7.69 -15.56 1.27
N HIS A 139 7.42 -16.20 0.13
CA HIS A 139 7.09 -17.64 0.11
C HIS A 139 8.24 -18.53 0.56
N ALA A 140 9.48 -18.09 0.37
CA ALA A 140 10.67 -18.84 0.76
C ALA A 140 11.01 -18.67 2.24
N ARG A 141 10.42 -17.68 2.92
CA ARG A 141 10.76 -17.28 4.29
C ARG A 141 12.24 -17.08 4.49
N ASP A 142 12.84 -16.27 3.63
CA ASP A 142 14.26 -16.00 3.66
C ASP A 142 14.64 -15.18 4.90
N ALA A 143 15.73 -15.54 5.55
CA ALA A 143 16.34 -14.78 6.62
C ALA A 143 17.76 -14.36 6.25
N TYR A 144 18.06 -13.09 6.38
CA TYR A 144 19.37 -12.53 6.13
C TYR A 144 20.03 -12.16 7.46
N PHE A 145 21.24 -12.65 7.68
CA PHE A 145 22.02 -12.39 8.89
C PHE A 145 23.17 -11.43 8.57
N PHE A 146 23.25 -10.36 9.33
CA PHE A 146 24.36 -9.40 9.25
C PHE A 146 25.30 -9.60 10.42
N LYS A 147 26.59 -9.72 10.13
CA LYS A 147 27.64 -9.73 11.15
C LYS A 147 28.29 -8.36 11.25
N GLN A 148 28.56 -7.94 12.47
CA GLN A 148 29.25 -6.68 12.72
C GLN A 148 30.64 -6.68 12.05
N GLY A 149 30.86 -5.72 11.13
CA GLY A 149 32.12 -5.56 10.41
C GLY A 149 32.29 -6.39 9.14
N GLU A 150 31.30 -7.23 8.77
CA GLU A 150 31.27 -7.94 7.50
C GLU A 150 30.18 -7.37 6.58
N GLN A 151 30.53 -7.14 5.31
CA GLN A 151 29.55 -6.74 4.29
C GLN A 151 28.84 -7.95 3.65
N THR A 152 29.11 -9.15 4.12
CA THR A 152 28.60 -10.39 3.54
C THR A 152 27.30 -10.81 4.23
N LEU A 153 26.23 -10.87 3.45
CA LEU A 153 24.95 -11.45 3.81
C LEU A 153 25.05 -12.99 3.80
N SER A 154 24.71 -13.64 4.90
CA SER A 154 24.41 -15.06 4.91
C SER A 154 22.90 -15.26 4.74
N LEU A 155 22.47 -15.84 3.62
CA LEU A 155 21.08 -16.22 3.39
C LEU A 155 20.82 -17.59 4.00
N ILE A 156 19.79 -17.70 4.83
CA ILE A 156 19.29 -18.99 5.33
C ILE A 156 17.81 -19.07 4.95
N HIS A 157 17.43 -20.17 4.30
CA HIS A 157 16.04 -20.54 4.12
C HIS A 157 15.55 -21.25 5.39
N ILE A 158 14.45 -20.76 5.98
CA ILE A 158 13.86 -21.30 7.20
C ILE A 158 12.63 -22.13 6.85
#